data_6e6fbdc7cf9b9361617e517f49a976d1
#
_entry.id   6e6fbdc7cf9b9361617e517f49a976d1
#
_cell.length_a   1.000
_cell.length_b   1.000
_cell.length_c   1.000
_cell.angle_alpha   90.00
_cell.angle_beta   90.00
_cell.angle_gamma   90.00
#
_symmetry.space_group_name_H-M   'P 1'
#
loop_
_entity.id
_entity.type
_entity.pdbx_description
1 polymer ?
#
loop_
_entity_poly.entity_id
_entity_poly.type
_entity_poly.pdbx_seq_one_letter_code
_entity_poly.pdbx_strand_id
1 'polypeptide(L)'
;MNILVVDDEKNIAYAIAQILEEQKWQVTMAYDGQEGLDLALSGYYDVAILDIMLPVMNGFEIVQKMRANKIETPTLLLSALDEIPDKVKGLNVGADDYMTKPFSAAELVARINALTRRKGEVIVHELKYEDLSLQLDTCELYCQSQHIHLGYKEFEIMKHLMSHPEMITSKDDLIISVWGSESDAMDNNVEVYISFLRKKLKFLKSKVSIKVIRKVGYRLEVCDA
;
A
#
# COMPACT_ATOMS: atom_id res chain seq x y z
N MET A 1 -5.32 -3.61 -0.61
CA MET A 1 -5.80 -2.42 -1.34
C MET A 1 -7.26 -2.60 -1.70
N ASN A 2 -8.03 -1.53 -1.61
CA ASN A 2 -9.44 -1.47 -2.02
C ASN A 2 -9.52 -0.73 -3.36
N ILE A 3 -10.02 -1.37 -4.40
CA ILE A 3 -10.06 -0.83 -5.75
C ILE A 3 -11.50 -0.71 -6.22
N LEU A 4 -11.86 0.46 -6.73
CA LEU A 4 -13.12 0.69 -7.41
C LEU A 4 -12.93 0.46 -8.92
N VAL A 5 -13.79 -0.35 -9.54
CA VAL A 5 -13.84 -0.58 -10.98
C VAL A 5 -15.19 -0.13 -11.50
N VAL A 6 -15.21 0.80 -12.45
CA VAL A 6 -16.43 1.30 -13.07
C VAL A 6 -16.37 1.06 -14.57
N ASP A 7 -17.19 0.14 -15.05
CA ASP A 7 -17.25 -0.24 -16.48
C ASP A 7 -18.65 -0.82 -16.76
N ASP A 8 -19.35 -0.31 -17.75
CA ASP A 8 -20.71 -0.76 -18.10
C ASP A 8 -20.71 -2.14 -18.76
N GLU A 9 -19.58 -2.54 -19.35
CA GLU A 9 -19.38 -3.88 -19.86
C GLU A 9 -19.04 -4.85 -18.73
N LYS A 10 -20.05 -5.52 -18.16
CA LYS A 10 -19.91 -6.44 -17.03
C LYS A 10 -18.77 -7.46 -17.22
N ASN A 11 -18.60 -7.97 -18.44
CA ASN A 11 -17.55 -8.95 -18.74
C ASN A 11 -16.15 -8.35 -18.56
N ILE A 12 -15.96 -7.09 -18.91
CA ILE A 12 -14.69 -6.37 -18.74
C ILE A 12 -14.48 -6.09 -17.26
N ALA A 13 -15.49 -5.56 -16.56
CA ALA A 13 -15.42 -5.33 -15.12
C ALA A 13 -15.05 -6.62 -14.35
N TYR A 14 -15.68 -7.76 -14.67
CA TYR A 14 -15.35 -9.05 -14.08
C TYR A 14 -13.92 -9.52 -14.41
N ALA A 15 -13.47 -9.37 -15.66
CA ALA A 15 -12.11 -9.75 -16.04
C ALA A 15 -11.06 -8.89 -15.29
N ILE A 16 -11.31 -7.60 -15.16
CA ILE A 16 -10.47 -6.71 -14.35
C ILE A 16 -10.47 -7.17 -12.89
N ALA A 17 -11.65 -7.41 -12.31
CA ALA A 17 -11.77 -7.84 -10.93
C ALA A 17 -10.97 -9.14 -10.67
N GLN A 18 -11.07 -10.15 -11.53
CA GLN A 18 -10.31 -11.38 -11.40
C GLN A 18 -8.79 -11.13 -11.38
N ILE A 19 -8.27 -10.31 -12.31
CA ILE A 19 -6.84 -9.96 -12.36
C ILE A 19 -6.40 -9.31 -11.04
N LEU A 20 -7.24 -8.45 -10.46
CA LEU A 20 -6.91 -7.72 -9.24
C LEU A 20 -7.04 -8.59 -7.99
N GLU A 21 -8.04 -9.47 -7.93
CA GLU A 21 -8.24 -10.42 -6.83
C GLU A 21 -7.11 -11.46 -6.76
N GLU A 22 -6.50 -11.86 -7.90
CA GLU A 22 -5.28 -12.69 -7.92
C GLU A 22 -4.11 -12.01 -7.17
N GLN A 23 -4.09 -10.67 -7.12
CA GLN A 23 -3.13 -9.89 -6.33
C GLN A 23 -3.54 -9.74 -4.85
N LYS A 24 -4.63 -10.41 -4.41
CA LYS A 24 -5.24 -10.30 -3.08
C LYS A 24 -5.76 -8.88 -2.77
N TRP A 25 -6.17 -8.13 -3.77
CA TRP A 25 -6.81 -6.84 -3.62
C TRP A 25 -8.34 -7.00 -3.56
N GLN A 26 -9.00 -6.14 -2.81
CA GLN A 26 -10.47 -6.12 -2.72
C GLN A 26 -11.02 -5.23 -3.83
N VAL A 27 -12.00 -5.71 -4.56
CA VAL A 27 -12.58 -5.00 -5.71
C VAL A 27 -14.07 -4.75 -5.47
N THR A 28 -14.46 -3.50 -5.66
CA THR A 28 -15.88 -3.09 -5.75
C THR A 28 -16.15 -2.70 -7.19
N MET A 29 -17.24 -3.21 -7.77
CA MET A 29 -17.62 -2.92 -9.15
C MET A 29 -18.86 -2.04 -9.18
N ALA A 30 -18.90 -1.11 -10.13
CA ALA A 30 -20.05 -0.32 -10.53
C ALA A 30 -20.23 -0.40 -12.05
N TYR A 31 -21.47 -0.26 -12.54
CA TYR A 31 -21.79 -0.49 -13.94
C TYR A 31 -22.36 0.75 -14.65
N ASP A 32 -22.43 1.87 -13.97
CA ASP A 32 -22.76 3.17 -14.54
C ASP A 32 -22.00 4.29 -13.83
N GLY A 33 -21.97 5.46 -14.47
CA GLY A 33 -21.20 6.58 -13.98
C GLY A 33 -21.76 7.22 -12.69
N GLN A 34 -23.05 7.12 -12.42
CA GLN A 34 -23.62 7.67 -11.19
C GLN A 34 -23.30 6.79 -9.99
N GLU A 35 -23.49 5.47 -10.11
CA GLU A 35 -23.09 4.51 -9.08
C GLU A 35 -21.58 4.60 -8.81
N GLY A 36 -20.77 4.69 -9.89
CA GLY A 36 -19.31 4.86 -9.77
C GLY A 36 -18.92 6.13 -9.02
N LEU A 37 -19.57 7.26 -9.29
CA LEU A 37 -19.33 8.50 -8.57
C LEU A 37 -19.72 8.39 -7.09
N ASP A 38 -20.89 7.85 -6.79
CA ASP A 38 -21.38 7.75 -5.41
C ASP A 38 -20.44 6.89 -4.55
N LEU A 39 -19.92 5.80 -5.11
CA LEU A 39 -18.90 4.98 -4.48
C LEU A 39 -17.57 5.71 -4.34
N ALA A 40 -17.09 6.38 -5.39
CA ALA A 40 -15.83 7.11 -5.36
C ALA A 40 -15.82 8.24 -4.32
N LEU A 41 -16.95 8.92 -4.12
CA LEU A 41 -17.09 9.98 -3.12
C LEU A 41 -17.03 9.47 -1.67
N SER A 42 -17.21 8.17 -1.43
CA SER A 42 -17.04 7.59 -0.10
C SER A 42 -15.62 7.69 0.44
N GLY A 43 -14.61 7.83 -0.44
CA GLY A 43 -13.20 7.98 -0.09
C GLY A 43 -12.50 6.71 0.43
N TYR A 44 -13.12 5.53 0.34
CA TYR A 44 -12.59 4.27 0.87
C TYR A 44 -11.68 3.49 -0.09
N TYR A 45 -11.40 4.04 -1.27
CA TYR A 45 -10.62 3.35 -2.29
C TYR A 45 -9.20 3.89 -2.40
N ASP A 46 -8.26 2.97 -2.60
CA ASP A 46 -6.85 3.28 -2.83
C ASP A 46 -6.60 3.69 -4.30
N VAL A 47 -7.43 3.17 -5.23
CA VAL A 47 -7.43 3.50 -6.68
C VAL A 47 -8.85 3.36 -7.22
N ALA A 48 -9.22 4.22 -8.17
CA ALA A 48 -10.41 4.07 -9.00
C ALA A 48 -10.01 3.84 -10.46
N ILE A 49 -10.53 2.76 -11.06
CA ILE A 49 -10.40 2.42 -12.48
C ILE A 49 -11.73 2.74 -13.13
N LEU A 50 -11.73 3.67 -14.07
CA LEU A 50 -12.96 4.21 -14.65
C LEU A 50 -12.94 4.07 -16.17
N ASP A 51 -13.93 3.41 -16.76
CA ASP A 51 -14.14 3.54 -18.18
C ASP A 51 -14.57 4.97 -18.53
N ILE A 52 -14.12 5.45 -19.67
CA ILE A 52 -14.54 6.76 -20.18
C ILE A 52 -15.97 6.71 -20.72
N MET A 53 -16.33 5.63 -21.41
CA MET A 53 -17.60 5.51 -22.15
C MET A 53 -18.69 4.91 -21.28
N LEU A 54 -19.03 5.56 -20.16
CA LEU A 54 -20.06 5.08 -19.24
C LEU A 54 -21.42 5.72 -19.54
N PRO A 55 -22.53 5.01 -19.29
CA PRO A 55 -23.88 5.59 -19.32
C PRO A 55 -24.07 6.54 -18.15
N VAL A 56 -25.02 7.47 -18.30
CA VAL A 56 -25.43 8.48 -17.32
C VAL A 56 -24.39 9.57 -17.13
N MET A 57 -23.13 9.19 -16.84
CA MET A 57 -22.02 10.12 -16.59
C MET A 57 -20.71 9.46 -17.05
N ASN A 58 -19.95 10.15 -17.90
CA ASN A 58 -18.70 9.61 -18.42
C ASN A 58 -17.56 9.66 -17.39
N GLY A 59 -16.50 8.88 -17.64
CA GLY A 59 -15.35 8.79 -16.72
C GLY A 59 -14.65 10.12 -16.46
N PHE A 60 -14.60 11.04 -17.43
CA PHE A 60 -14.02 12.37 -17.22
C PHE A 60 -14.85 13.20 -16.24
N GLU A 61 -16.17 13.14 -16.33
CA GLU A 61 -17.07 13.86 -15.43
C GLU A 61 -16.97 13.33 -14.01
N ILE A 62 -16.80 12.00 -13.86
CA ILE A 62 -16.56 11.38 -12.53
C ILE A 62 -15.29 11.96 -11.92
N VAL A 63 -14.16 11.96 -12.64
CA VAL A 63 -12.89 12.51 -12.16
C VAL A 63 -13.05 13.97 -11.76
N GLN A 64 -13.67 14.81 -12.61
CA GLN A 64 -13.91 16.22 -12.28
C GLN A 64 -14.68 16.40 -10.99
N LYS A 65 -15.77 15.63 -10.80
CA LYS A 65 -16.58 15.71 -9.58
C LYS A 65 -15.83 15.20 -8.34
N MET A 66 -15.03 14.14 -8.47
CA MET A 66 -14.15 13.69 -7.40
C MET A 66 -13.21 14.82 -6.96
N ARG A 67 -12.51 15.44 -7.89
CA ARG A 67 -11.57 16.54 -7.59
C ARG A 67 -12.27 17.79 -7.03
N ALA A 68 -13.46 18.13 -7.55
CA ALA A 68 -14.29 19.23 -6.99
C ALA A 68 -14.70 18.97 -5.54
N ASN A 69 -14.90 17.70 -5.15
CA ASN A 69 -15.18 17.27 -3.79
C ASN A 69 -13.93 16.97 -2.95
N LYS A 70 -12.72 17.34 -3.44
CA LYS A 70 -11.43 17.11 -2.77
C LYS A 70 -11.10 15.64 -2.52
N ILE A 71 -11.64 14.74 -3.33
CA ILE A 71 -11.27 13.33 -3.33
C ILE A 71 -10.00 13.19 -4.17
N GLU A 72 -8.91 12.81 -3.52
CA GLU A 72 -7.57 12.66 -4.13
C GLU A 72 -7.26 11.20 -4.50
N THR A 73 -8.23 10.29 -4.39
CA THR A 73 -8.05 8.89 -4.82
C THR A 73 -7.46 8.86 -6.22
N PRO A 74 -6.31 8.19 -6.42
CA PRO A 74 -5.71 8.01 -7.74
C PRO A 74 -6.66 7.38 -8.73
N THR A 75 -6.70 7.89 -9.95
CA THR A 75 -7.63 7.44 -10.99
C THR A 75 -6.88 6.97 -12.23
N LEU A 76 -7.25 5.77 -12.72
CA LEU A 76 -6.85 5.21 -14.00
C LEU A 76 -8.04 5.24 -14.95
N LEU A 77 -7.95 6.03 -16.03
CA LEU A 77 -8.97 6.02 -17.07
C LEU A 77 -8.69 4.88 -18.06
N LEU A 78 -9.72 4.08 -18.34
CA LEU A 78 -9.71 3.08 -19.42
C LEU A 78 -10.48 3.60 -20.62
N SER A 79 -9.99 3.34 -21.82
CA SER A 79 -10.65 3.78 -23.05
C SER A 79 -10.37 2.87 -24.23
N ALA A 80 -11.37 2.72 -25.08
CA ALA A 80 -11.21 2.19 -26.43
C ALA A 80 -10.63 3.25 -27.40
N LEU A 81 -10.57 4.53 -26.98
CA LEU A 81 -10.07 5.63 -27.78
C LEU A 81 -8.54 5.72 -27.64
N ASP A 82 -7.84 5.61 -28.75
CA ASP A 82 -6.36 5.69 -28.81
C ASP A 82 -5.84 7.06 -29.27
N GLU A 83 -6.72 8.04 -29.45
CA GLU A 83 -6.35 9.34 -29.95
C GLU A 83 -5.66 10.20 -28.88
N ILE A 84 -4.60 10.90 -29.27
CA ILE A 84 -3.80 11.78 -28.39
C ILE A 84 -4.65 12.86 -27.70
N PRO A 85 -5.65 13.50 -28.35
CA PRO A 85 -6.50 14.50 -27.70
C PRO A 85 -7.27 13.98 -26.48
N ASP A 86 -7.72 12.73 -26.50
CA ASP A 86 -8.47 12.15 -25.38
C ASP A 86 -7.57 11.84 -24.17
N LYS A 87 -6.32 11.39 -24.43
CA LYS A 87 -5.31 11.20 -23.38
C LYS A 87 -4.96 12.54 -22.70
N VAL A 88 -4.75 13.58 -23.49
CA VAL A 88 -4.48 14.94 -22.98
C VAL A 88 -5.67 15.48 -22.19
N LYS A 89 -6.89 15.27 -22.68
CA LYS A 89 -8.10 15.67 -21.98
C LYS A 89 -8.25 14.96 -20.64
N GLY A 90 -8.01 13.63 -20.60
CA GLY A 90 -8.08 12.84 -19.37
C GLY A 90 -7.13 13.33 -18.28
N LEU A 91 -5.89 13.59 -18.64
CA LEU A 91 -4.90 14.13 -17.69
C LEU A 91 -5.24 15.56 -17.24
N ASN A 92 -5.75 16.41 -18.13
CA ASN A 92 -6.13 17.79 -17.81
C ASN A 92 -7.35 17.89 -16.86
N VAL A 93 -8.26 16.90 -16.86
CA VAL A 93 -9.40 16.87 -15.93
C VAL A 93 -9.03 16.35 -14.53
N GLY A 94 -7.77 15.93 -14.34
CA GLY A 94 -7.24 15.52 -13.04
C GLY A 94 -7.14 14.00 -12.85
N ALA A 95 -7.22 13.20 -13.93
CA ALA A 95 -6.85 11.80 -13.88
C ALA A 95 -5.33 11.65 -13.70
N ASP A 96 -4.92 10.59 -13.02
CA ASP A 96 -3.51 10.35 -12.69
C ASP A 96 -2.81 9.49 -13.74
N ASP A 97 -3.55 8.62 -14.46
CA ASP A 97 -3.04 7.84 -15.60
C ASP A 97 -4.17 7.49 -16.57
N TYR A 98 -3.79 6.98 -17.73
CA TYR A 98 -4.65 6.63 -18.84
C TYR A 98 -4.16 5.32 -19.50
N MET A 99 -5.06 4.39 -19.82
CA MET A 99 -4.72 3.13 -20.47
C MET A 99 -5.74 2.79 -21.55
N THR A 100 -5.26 2.31 -22.70
CA THR A 100 -6.11 1.92 -23.83
C THR A 100 -6.54 0.45 -23.75
N LYS A 101 -7.78 0.18 -24.14
CA LYS A 101 -8.27 -1.18 -24.40
C LYS A 101 -7.90 -1.58 -25.84
N PRO A 102 -7.42 -2.80 -26.11
CA PRO A 102 -7.16 -3.89 -25.16
C PRO A 102 -5.83 -3.72 -24.42
N PHE A 103 -5.77 -4.19 -23.17
CA PHE A 103 -4.60 -4.13 -22.32
C PHE A 103 -4.21 -5.52 -21.80
N SER A 104 -2.98 -5.67 -21.36
CA SER A 104 -2.54 -6.89 -20.67
C SER A 104 -2.74 -6.81 -19.15
N ALA A 105 -2.96 -7.97 -18.51
CA ALA A 105 -3.05 -8.05 -17.04
C ALA A 105 -1.78 -7.47 -16.37
N ALA A 106 -0.60 -7.76 -16.93
CA ALA A 106 0.66 -7.25 -16.41
C ALA A 106 0.75 -5.72 -16.49
N GLU A 107 0.26 -5.10 -17.56
CA GLU A 107 0.24 -3.64 -17.69
C GLU A 107 -0.72 -3.01 -16.68
N LEU A 108 -1.94 -3.55 -16.53
CA LEU A 108 -2.91 -3.06 -15.57
C LEU A 108 -2.34 -3.07 -14.15
N VAL A 109 -1.78 -4.20 -13.70
CA VAL A 109 -1.18 -4.35 -12.38
C VAL A 109 0.00 -3.39 -12.19
N ALA A 110 0.86 -3.22 -13.20
CA ALA A 110 2.01 -2.32 -13.13
C ALA A 110 1.57 -0.85 -12.96
N ARG A 111 0.54 -0.41 -13.69
CA ARG A 111 -0.01 0.95 -13.58
C ARG A 111 -0.66 1.20 -12.23
N ILE A 112 -1.45 0.26 -11.72
CA ILE A 112 -2.07 0.38 -10.39
C ILE A 112 -0.99 0.50 -9.32
N ASN A 113 0.06 -0.33 -9.36
CA ASN A 113 1.19 -0.22 -8.45
C ASN A 113 1.92 1.12 -8.57
N ALA A 114 2.00 1.71 -9.77
CA ALA A 114 2.59 3.02 -9.95
C ALA A 114 1.71 4.14 -9.37
N LEU A 115 0.38 4.04 -9.52
CA LEU A 115 -0.59 5.01 -9.03
C LEU A 115 -0.74 4.99 -7.51
N THR A 116 -0.71 3.80 -6.91
CA THR A 116 -0.82 3.61 -5.45
C THR A 116 0.49 3.90 -4.72
N ARG A 117 1.57 4.05 -5.47
CA ARG A 117 2.82 4.57 -4.92
C ARG A 117 2.58 5.99 -4.43
N ARG A 118 2.47 6.18 -3.12
CA ARG A 118 2.28 7.52 -2.54
C ARG A 118 3.32 8.47 -3.12
N LYS A 119 2.91 9.69 -3.52
CA LYS A 119 3.85 10.75 -3.96
C LYS A 119 4.82 11.01 -2.80
N GLY A 120 6.05 10.51 -2.93
CA GLY A 120 7.06 10.56 -1.89
C GLY A 120 7.44 9.20 -1.31
N GLU A 121 6.71 8.11 -1.56
CA GLU A 121 7.27 6.78 -1.40
C GLU A 121 8.24 6.52 -2.58
N VAL A 122 9.48 6.92 -2.38
CA VAL A 122 10.62 6.17 -2.93
C VAL A 122 10.26 4.70 -2.67
N ILE A 123 10.39 3.80 -3.66
CA ILE A 123 10.39 2.35 -3.36
C ILE A 123 11.51 2.21 -2.32
N VAL A 124 11.11 2.15 -1.06
CA VAL A 124 12.06 1.99 0.03
C VAL A 124 12.40 0.52 0.01
N HIS A 125 13.33 0.14 -0.85
CA HIS A 125 13.93 -1.20 -0.79
C HIS A 125 14.65 -1.40 0.56
N GLU A 126 14.84 -0.32 1.30
CA GLU A 126 15.64 -0.26 2.50
C GLU A 126 15.06 0.75 3.50
N LEU A 127 14.76 0.33 4.71
CA LEU A 127 14.48 1.23 5.84
C LEU A 127 15.77 1.51 6.60
N LYS A 128 16.06 2.78 6.86
CA LYS A 128 17.23 3.20 7.62
C LYS A 128 16.85 3.85 8.95
N TYR A 129 17.53 3.46 10.00
CA TYR A 129 17.48 4.14 11.28
C TYR A 129 18.85 4.03 11.97
N GLU A 130 19.50 5.17 12.11
CA GLU A 130 20.83 5.28 12.69
C GLU A 130 21.89 4.42 11.96
N ASP A 131 22.46 3.42 12.63
CA ASP A 131 23.43 2.49 12.05
C ASP A 131 22.80 1.23 11.42
N LEU A 132 21.46 1.12 11.43
CA LEU A 132 20.72 0.00 10.90
C LEU A 132 20.14 0.29 9.51
N SER A 133 20.14 -0.73 8.68
CA SER A 133 19.47 -0.77 7.39
C SER A 133 18.75 -2.11 7.21
N LEU A 134 17.43 -2.07 7.03
CA LEU A 134 16.59 -3.23 6.77
C LEU A 134 16.24 -3.31 5.29
N GLN A 135 16.73 -4.33 4.61
CA GLN A 135 16.38 -4.62 3.21
C GLN A 135 15.02 -5.29 3.16
N LEU A 136 14.05 -4.66 2.49
CA LEU A 136 12.67 -5.13 2.46
C LEU A 136 12.45 -6.32 1.53
N ASP A 137 13.30 -6.46 0.51
CA ASP A 137 13.19 -7.53 -0.49
C ASP A 137 13.81 -8.85 -0.01
N THR A 138 14.86 -8.78 0.82
CA THR A 138 15.63 -9.95 1.27
C THR A 138 15.44 -10.30 2.74
N CYS A 139 14.69 -9.48 3.49
CA CYS A 139 14.51 -9.62 4.94
C CYS A 139 15.84 -9.62 5.72
N GLU A 140 16.85 -8.89 5.23
CA GLU A 140 18.15 -8.80 5.86
C GLU A 140 18.31 -7.49 6.60
N LEU A 141 18.80 -7.58 7.85
CA LEU A 141 19.14 -6.44 8.69
C LEU A 141 20.65 -6.24 8.68
N TYR A 142 21.09 -5.07 8.23
CA TYR A 142 22.48 -4.64 8.15
C TYR A 142 22.80 -3.66 9.27
N CYS A 143 24.04 -3.76 9.76
CA CYS A 143 24.70 -2.76 10.59
C CYS A 143 26.16 -2.65 10.14
N GLN A 144 26.51 -1.53 9.52
CA GLN A 144 27.83 -1.33 8.89
C GLN A 144 28.13 -2.44 7.86
N SER A 145 29.19 -3.26 8.10
CA SER A 145 29.60 -4.36 7.22
C SER A 145 29.01 -5.73 7.60
N GLN A 146 28.26 -5.81 8.70
CA GLN A 146 27.64 -7.05 9.17
C GLN A 146 26.16 -7.07 8.81
N HIS A 147 25.62 -8.26 8.56
CA HIS A 147 24.19 -8.47 8.33
C HIS A 147 23.72 -9.78 8.92
N ILE A 148 22.42 -9.86 9.11
CA ILE A 148 21.74 -11.07 9.60
C ILE A 148 20.35 -11.18 8.98
N HIS A 149 19.97 -12.38 8.58
CA HIS A 149 18.64 -12.65 8.07
C HIS A 149 17.61 -12.68 9.21
N LEU A 150 16.46 -12.03 8.99
CA LEU A 150 15.30 -12.04 9.89
C LEU A 150 14.28 -13.06 9.41
N GLY A 151 13.77 -13.88 10.34
CA GLY A 151 12.57 -14.67 10.06
C GLY A 151 11.37 -13.76 9.83
N TYR A 152 10.34 -14.26 9.10
CA TYR A 152 9.21 -13.44 8.65
C TYR A 152 8.59 -12.57 9.77
N LYS A 153 8.33 -13.14 10.95
CA LYS A 153 7.74 -12.39 12.08
C LYS A 153 8.70 -11.37 12.70
N GLU A 154 9.99 -11.68 12.77
CA GLU A 154 11.03 -10.75 13.19
C GLU A 154 11.15 -9.58 12.21
N PHE A 155 11.09 -9.89 10.92
CA PHE A 155 11.14 -8.89 9.85
C PHE A 155 9.94 -7.92 9.93
N GLU A 156 8.71 -8.43 10.02
CA GLU A 156 7.51 -7.57 10.10
C GLU A 156 7.52 -6.69 11.36
N ILE A 157 7.94 -7.21 12.52
CA ILE A 157 8.10 -6.39 13.73
C ILE A 157 9.17 -5.32 13.53
N MET A 158 10.34 -5.69 12.99
CA MET A 158 11.45 -4.74 12.79
C MET A 158 11.08 -3.67 11.77
N LYS A 159 10.43 -4.05 10.67
CA LYS A 159 9.89 -3.16 9.65
C LYS A 159 8.92 -2.14 10.25
N HIS A 160 7.97 -2.60 11.08
CA HIS A 160 7.02 -1.72 11.75
C HIS A 160 7.72 -0.72 12.67
N LEU A 161 8.67 -1.18 13.51
CA LEU A 161 9.42 -0.32 14.41
C LEU A 161 10.32 0.68 13.65
N MET A 162 10.97 0.26 12.55
CA MET A 162 11.84 1.13 11.75
C MET A 162 11.06 2.10 10.86
N SER A 163 9.81 1.83 10.55
CA SER A 163 8.94 2.78 9.84
C SER A 163 8.53 3.97 10.73
N HIS A 164 8.50 3.78 12.06
CA HIS A 164 8.10 4.80 13.02
C HIS A 164 9.03 4.78 14.26
N PRO A 165 10.34 5.03 14.09
CA PRO A 165 11.35 4.70 15.09
C PRO A 165 11.21 5.48 16.42
N GLU A 166 10.66 6.68 16.38
CA GLU A 166 10.46 7.52 17.58
C GLU A 166 9.10 7.31 18.25
N MET A 167 8.18 6.60 17.57
CA MET A 167 6.85 6.34 18.11
C MET A 167 6.84 5.07 18.97
N ILE A 168 6.00 5.09 20.01
CA ILE A 168 5.75 3.89 20.81
C ILE A 168 4.67 3.07 20.09
N THR A 169 5.03 1.84 19.73
CA THR A 169 4.09 0.89 19.14
C THR A 169 3.54 -0.01 20.23
N SER A 170 2.22 -0.09 20.35
CA SER A 170 1.58 -0.96 21.33
C SER A 170 1.79 -2.45 20.99
N LYS A 171 1.58 -3.33 21.97
CA LYS A 171 1.59 -4.78 21.70
C LYS A 171 0.47 -5.18 20.74
N ASP A 172 -0.71 -4.59 20.91
CA ASP A 172 -1.88 -4.88 20.08
C ASP A 172 -1.64 -4.46 18.63
N ASP A 173 -1.03 -3.29 18.39
CA ASP A 173 -0.66 -2.86 17.04
C ASP A 173 0.33 -3.82 16.39
N LEU A 174 1.31 -4.32 17.13
CA LEU A 174 2.24 -5.34 16.63
C LEU A 174 1.53 -6.67 16.35
N ILE A 175 0.60 -7.09 17.18
CA ILE A 175 -0.18 -8.31 16.95
C ILE A 175 -0.99 -8.16 15.67
N ILE A 176 -1.74 -7.09 15.52
CA ILE A 176 -2.58 -6.84 14.34
C ILE A 176 -1.73 -6.77 13.08
N SER A 177 -0.60 -6.05 13.11
CA SER A 177 0.25 -5.88 11.94
C SER A 177 0.96 -7.16 11.48
N VAL A 178 1.31 -8.06 12.42
CA VAL A 178 2.15 -9.24 12.14
C VAL A 178 1.36 -10.55 12.05
N TRP A 179 0.21 -10.65 12.74
CA TRP A 179 -0.63 -11.85 12.77
C TRP A 179 -2.04 -11.64 12.20
N GLY A 180 -2.47 -10.39 12.03
CA GLY A 180 -3.82 -10.04 11.59
C GLY A 180 -4.80 -9.88 12.75
N SER A 181 -5.94 -9.23 12.49
CA SER A 181 -6.95 -8.91 13.50
C SER A 181 -7.72 -10.11 14.04
N GLU A 182 -7.74 -11.24 13.33
CA GLU A 182 -8.45 -12.47 13.72
C GLU A 182 -7.54 -13.52 14.36
N SER A 183 -6.31 -13.15 14.73
CA SER A 183 -5.38 -14.13 15.29
C SER A 183 -5.54 -14.28 16.81
N ASP A 184 -5.52 -15.53 17.29
CA ASP A 184 -5.41 -15.87 18.72
C ASP A 184 -3.98 -15.66 19.26
N ALA A 185 -3.18 -14.78 18.61
CA ALA A 185 -1.83 -14.48 19.03
C ALA A 185 -1.85 -13.79 20.40
N MET A 186 -1.28 -14.44 21.41
CA MET A 186 -1.19 -13.90 22.75
C MET A 186 0.00 -12.94 22.88
N ASP A 187 -0.05 -12.02 23.82
CA ASP A 187 1.02 -11.07 24.21
C ASP A 187 2.42 -11.70 24.26
N ASN A 188 2.51 -12.95 24.72
CA ASN A 188 3.77 -13.69 24.83
C ASN A 188 4.48 -13.92 23.50
N ASN A 189 3.75 -13.96 22.38
CA ASN A 189 4.37 -14.13 21.06
C ASN A 189 5.22 -12.91 20.67
N VAL A 190 4.73 -11.70 20.93
CA VAL A 190 5.48 -10.47 20.66
C VAL A 190 6.76 -10.42 21.49
N GLU A 191 6.69 -10.74 22.79
CA GLU A 191 7.85 -10.68 23.69
C GLU A 191 8.97 -11.65 23.27
N VAL A 192 8.61 -12.83 22.76
CA VAL A 192 9.59 -13.81 22.26
C VAL A 192 10.34 -13.23 21.07
N TYR A 193 9.64 -12.67 20.08
CA TYR A 193 10.29 -12.09 18.88
C TYR A 193 11.08 -10.82 19.19
N ILE A 194 10.60 -9.99 20.12
CA ILE A 194 11.38 -8.84 20.62
C ILE A 194 12.69 -9.32 21.28
N SER A 195 12.65 -10.42 22.03
CA SER A 195 13.85 -11.02 22.62
C SER A 195 14.83 -11.49 21.54
N PHE A 196 14.35 -12.14 20.47
CA PHE A 196 15.18 -12.57 19.35
C PHE A 196 15.80 -11.38 18.62
N LEU A 197 15.01 -10.35 18.32
CA LEU A 197 15.50 -9.13 17.70
C LEU A 197 16.58 -8.44 18.54
N ARG A 198 16.41 -8.33 19.85
CA ARG A 198 17.43 -7.78 20.75
C ARG A 198 18.74 -8.56 20.69
N LYS A 199 18.68 -9.90 20.63
CA LYS A 199 19.89 -10.73 20.47
C LYS A 199 20.58 -10.47 19.13
N LYS A 200 19.80 -10.29 18.05
CA LYS A 200 20.32 -9.99 16.71
C LYS A 200 20.95 -8.60 16.65
N LEU A 201 20.32 -7.58 17.23
CA LEU A 201 20.88 -6.23 17.35
C LEU A 201 22.19 -6.24 18.13
N LYS A 202 22.26 -6.96 19.24
CA LYS A 202 23.48 -7.13 20.01
C LYS A 202 24.58 -7.87 19.22
N PHE A 203 24.22 -8.90 18.46
CA PHE A 203 25.15 -9.61 17.57
C PHE A 203 25.75 -8.68 16.52
N LEU A 204 24.94 -7.82 15.91
CA LEU A 204 25.36 -6.82 14.94
C LEU A 204 26.15 -5.64 15.58
N LYS A 205 26.24 -5.59 16.89
CA LYS A 205 26.86 -4.48 17.65
C LYS A 205 26.26 -3.12 17.30
N SER A 206 24.97 -3.09 16.98
CA SER A 206 24.28 -1.85 16.71
C SER A 206 24.15 -0.99 17.95
N LYS A 207 24.21 0.32 17.78
CA LYS A 207 23.89 1.31 18.82
C LYS A 207 22.38 1.45 19.06
N VAL A 208 21.55 0.82 18.21
CA VAL A 208 20.10 0.80 18.37
C VAL A 208 19.67 -0.37 19.23
N SER A 209 18.72 -0.14 20.13
CA SER A 209 18.05 -1.18 20.92
C SER A 209 16.55 -1.03 20.89
N ILE A 210 15.81 -2.10 21.21
CA ILE A 210 14.36 -2.05 21.37
C ILE A 210 14.06 -1.83 22.85
N LYS A 211 13.55 -0.63 23.20
CA LYS A 211 13.15 -0.29 24.56
C LYS A 211 11.71 -0.73 24.82
N VAL A 212 11.48 -1.26 26.01
CA VAL A 212 10.11 -1.51 26.49
C VAL A 212 9.62 -0.29 27.27
N ILE A 213 8.45 0.20 26.92
CA ILE A 213 7.72 1.20 27.71
C ILE A 213 6.64 0.46 28.48
N ARG A 214 6.83 0.32 29.79
CA ARG A 214 5.96 -0.50 30.65
C ARG A 214 4.50 -0.12 30.45
N LYS A 215 3.64 -1.12 30.23
CA LYS A 215 2.20 -1.02 30.03
C LYS A 215 1.78 -0.25 28.76
N VAL A 216 2.71 0.14 27.88
CA VAL A 216 2.42 0.90 26.67
C VAL A 216 2.85 0.13 25.41
N GLY A 217 4.14 -0.28 25.31
CA GLY A 217 4.62 -0.97 24.11
C GLY A 217 6.14 -0.92 23.95
N TYR A 218 6.57 -0.83 22.72
CA TYR A 218 7.98 -0.86 22.31
C TYR A 218 8.32 0.32 21.39
N ARG A 219 9.58 0.76 21.42
CA ARG A 219 10.15 1.68 20.43
C ARG A 219 11.62 1.40 20.23
N LEU A 220 12.17 1.91 19.13
CA LEU A 220 13.61 1.95 18.95
C LEU A 220 14.22 3.10 19.77
N GLU A 221 15.42 2.89 20.29
CA GLU A 221 16.16 3.88 21.03
C GLU A 221 17.65 3.71 20.74
N VAL A 222 18.36 4.82 20.62
CA VAL A 222 19.81 4.82 20.51
C VAL A 222 20.40 4.66 21.92
N CYS A 223 21.25 3.66 22.11
CA CYS A 223 22.02 3.52 23.34
C CYS A 223 23.24 4.42 23.25
N ASP A 224 23.34 5.42 24.11
CA ASP A 224 24.60 6.13 24.33
C ASP A 224 25.64 5.11 24.80
N ALA A 225 26.83 5.13 24.16
CA ALA A 225 27.91 4.22 24.40
C ALA A 225 28.58 4.47 25.76
#